data_6248faa0315a9a5f9474f75597841378
#
_entry.id   6248faa0315a9a5f9474f75597841378
#
_cell.length_a   1.000
_cell.length_b   1.000
_cell.length_c   1.000
_cell.angle_alpha   90.00
_cell.angle_beta   90.00
_cell.angle_gamma   90.00
#
_symmetry.space_group_name_H-M   'P 1'
#
loop_
_entity.id
_entity.type
_entity.pdbx_description
1 polymer ?
#
loop_
_entity_poly.entity_id
_entity_poly.type
_entity_poly.pdbx_seq_one_letter_code
_entity_poly.pdbx_strand_id
1 'polypeptide(L)'
;MEGIIFKALSGFYYVDDGTGNLTSCRGRGKLRHEKVTPLVGDRVEFTPLDNGQGALDAILPRKNQFARPAVANIDQLVIIASQSIPVTDPFLIDRVIAIAEGNGCESIVCVNKCDLASGEELVSLYRNAGYQALAVSAETGEGIDQLQELIAGKVSAFTGNSGVGKSSILNALEPGIALKTGEVSDKLGRGRHTTRHVELVRLSCGGVVADTPGFSSFDVDKMELCRKEELAGRFREFAPYVSECQFQDCAHVKEKGCAVLAAVKAGKIAKSRHESYVRLYEQAKQIPDVGTEINHLFAERLRAFRFFVSKRGSEPYTKVQSVRREA
;
A
#
# COMPACT_ATOMS: atom_id res chain seq x y z
N MET A 1 -24.09 -5.68 -13.99
CA MET A 1 -22.99 -4.99 -14.72
C MET A 1 -21.72 -5.05 -13.88
N GLU A 2 -20.54 -5.09 -14.52
CA GLU A 2 -19.27 -4.92 -13.80
C GLU A 2 -18.80 -3.47 -13.84
N GLY A 3 -18.04 -3.06 -12.82
CA GLY A 3 -17.43 -1.74 -12.75
C GLY A 3 -16.33 -1.67 -11.70
N ILE A 4 -15.73 -0.49 -11.55
CA ILE A 4 -14.68 -0.21 -10.58
C ILE A 4 -15.16 0.89 -9.63
N ILE A 5 -14.93 0.75 -8.32
CA ILE A 5 -15.23 1.80 -7.36
C ILE A 5 -14.18 2.90 -7.48
N PHE A 6 -14.58 4.07 -7.98
CA PHE A 6 -13.73 5.24 -8.13
C PHE A 6 -13.68 6.09 -6.86
N LYS A 7 -14.76 6.09 -6.08
CA LYS A 7 -14.88 6.92 -4.86
C LYS A 7 -15.78 6.23 -3.84
N ALA A 8 -15.46 6.38 -2.56
CA ALA A 8 -16.30 5.93 -1.45
C ALA A 8 -16.53 7.09 -0.49
N LEU A 9 -17.79 7.46 -0.24
CA LEU A 9 -18.16 8.58 0.62
C LEU A 9 -19.45 8.27 1.40
N SER A 10 -19.37 8.32 2.72
CA SER A 10 -20.56 8.22 3.60
C SER A 10 -21.48 7.03 3.30
N GLY A 11 -20.88 5.88 2.95
CA GLY A 11 -21.61 4.63 2.64
C GLY A 11 -22.18 4.55 1.22
N PHE A 12 -21.84 5.52 0.38
CA PHE A 12 -22.06 5.47 -1.06
C PHE A 12 -20.75 5.11 -1.77
N TYR A 13 -20.88 4.33 -2.85
CA TYR A 13 -19.80 3.88 -3.71
C TYR A 13 -20.09 4.37 -5.14
N TYR A 14 -19.19 5.14 -5.70
CA TYR A 14 -19.31 5.66 -7.05
C TYR A 14 -18.58 4.71 -7.99
N VAL A 15 -19.34 4.00 -8.80
CA VAL A 15 -18.85 2.93 -9.67
C VAL A 15 -18.81 3.43 -11.11
N ASP A 16 -17.65 3.29 -11.74
CA ASP A 16 -17.44 3.50 -13.16
C ASP A 16 -17.55 2.15 -13.90
N ASP A 17 -18.45 2.06 -14.87
CA ASP A 17 -18.65 0.89 -15.73
C ASP A 17 -17.73 0.86 -16.96
N GLY A 18 -16.77 1.79 -17.02
CA GLY A 18 -15.84 1.96 -18.15
C GLY A 18 -16.28 3.01 -19.16
N THR A 19 -17.50 3.54 -19.07
CA THR A 19 -17.98 4.62 -19.95
C THR A 19 -17.54 6.00 -19.50
N GLY A 20 -16.98 6.13 -18.28
CA GLY A 20 -16.60 7.40 -17.64
C GLY A 20 -17.73 8.02 -16.82
N ASN A 21 -18.92 7.41 -16.80
CA ASN A 21 -20.03 7.85 -15.97
C ASN A 21 -19.99 7.14 -14.61
N LEU A 22 -20.11 7.91 -13.53
CA LEU A 22 -20.11 7.37 -12.17
C LEU A 22 -21.54 7.12 -11.70
N THR A 23 -21.88 5.86 -11.47
CA THR A 23 -23.16 5.46 -10.85
C THR A 23 -23.01 5.42 -9.33
N SER A 24 -23.85 6.17 -8.60
CA SER A 24 -23.87 6.18 -7.13
C SER A 24 -24.57 4.93 -6.61
N CYS A 25 -23.83 4.00 -6.01
CA CYS A 25 -24.31 2.73 -5.52
C CYS A 25 -24.36 2.64 -3.99
N ARG A 26 -25.28 1.85 -3.45
CA ARG A 26 -25.29 1.42 -2.05
C ARG A 26 -25.07 -0.08 -1.97
N GLY A 27 -24.32 -0.53 -0.97
CA GLY A 27 -24.10 -1.95 -0.70
C GLY A 27 -25.40 -2.64 -0.27
N ARG A 28 -25.74 -3.78 -0.89
CA ARG A 28 -26.84 -4.64 -0.43
C ARG A 28 -26.51 -5.27 0.93
N GLY A 29 -27.54 -5.66 1.67
CA GLY A 29 -27.39 -6.27 3.00
C GLY A 29 -26.49 -7.51 3.03
N LYS A 30 -26.42 -8.28 1.94
CA LYS A 30 -25.54 -9.44 1.78
C LYS A 30 -24.06 -9.10 2.00
N LEU A 31 -23.57 -7.99 1.43
CA LEU A 31 -22.16 -7.54 1.62
C LEU A 31 -21.81 -7.26 3.08
N ARG A 32 -22.80 -6.83 3.89
CA ARG A 32 -22.62 -6.62 5.33
C ARG A 32 -22.45 -7.96 6.08
N HIS A 33 -23.11 -9.01 5.63
CA HIS A 33 -22.98 -10.35 6.22
C HIS A 33 -21.63 -10.99 5.91
N GLU A 34 -21.06 -10.73 4.75
CA GLU A 34 -19.76 -11.25 4.33
C GLU A 34 -18.58 -10.54 5.03
N LYS A 35 -18.85 -9.50 5.85
CA LYS A 35 -17.83 -8.70 6.59
C LYS A 35 -16.72 -8.11 5.71
N VAL A 36 -16.95 -8.02 4.40
CA VAL A 36 -16.00 -7.40 3.47
C VAL A 36 -16.42 -5.95 3.25
N THR A 37 -15.52 -5.03 3.59
CA THR A 37 -15.74 -3.60 3.33
C THR A 37 -15.31 -3.28 1.90
N PRO A 38 -16.18 -2.69 1.05
CA PRO A 38 -15.79 -2.25 -0.27
C PRO A 38 -14.74 -1.13 -0.17
N LEU A 39 -13.72 -1.20 -1.03
CA LEU A 39 -12.63 -0.24 -1.12
C LEU A 39 -12.65 0.47 -2.48
N VAL A 40 -12.07 1.65 -2.54
CA VAL A 40 -11.74 2.29 -3.80
C VAL A 40 -10.76 1.40 -4.57
N GLY A 41 -10.99 1.22 -5.87
CA GLY A 41 -10.25 0.27 -6.70
C GLY A 41 -10.86 -1.14 -6.77
N ASP A 42 -11.86 -1.48 -5.95
CA ASP A 42 -12.55 -2.76 -6.07
C ASP A 42 -13.26 -2.89 -7.42
N ARG A 43 -13.08 -4.05 -8.04
CA ARG A 43 -13.95 -4.50 -9.13
C ARG A 43 -15.21 -5.08 -8.51
N VAL A 44 -16.35 -4.67 -9.01
CA VAL A 44 -17.66 -4.98 -8.41
C VAL A 44 -18.68 -5.36 -9.45
N GLU A 45 -19.66 -6.17 -9.03
CA GLU A 45 -20.92 -6.31 -9.73
C GLU A 45 -21.93 -5.35 -9.13
N PHE A 46 -22.67 -4.65 -9.96
CA PHE A 46 -23.73 -3.74 -9.54
C PHE A 46 -24.92 -3.74 -10.49
N THR A 47 -26.08 -3.42 -9.96
CA THR A 47 -27.33 -3.29 -10.71
C THR A 47 -27.78 -1.83 -10.71
N PRO A 48 -27.85 -1.16 -11.87
CA PRO A 48 -28.50 0.15 -11.99
C PRO A 48 -29.98 0.06 -11.58
N LEU A 49 -30.48 1.15 -10.97
CA LEU A 49 -31.88 1.29 -10.55
C LEU A 49 -32.53 2.44 -11.34
N ASP A 50 -33.84 2.42 -11.46
CA ASP A 50 -34.63 3.38 -12.26
C ASP A 50 -34.49 4.85 -11.79
N ASN A 51 -33.99 5.08 -10.59
CA ASN A 51 -33.77 6.43 -10.01
C ASN A 51 -32.38 7.01 -10.30
N GLY A 52 -31.59 6.42 -11.21
CA GLY A 52 -30.22 6.84 -11.52
C GLY A 52 -29.19 6.45 -10.46
N GLN A 53 -29.58 5.69 -9.44
CA GLN A 53 -28.67 5.07 -8.45
C GLN A 53 -28.37 3.63 -8.84
N GLY A 54 -27.54 2.95 -8.06
CA GLY A 54 -27.24 1.54 -8.23
C GLY A 54 -27.20 0.79 -6.89
N ALA A 55 -27.30 -0.53 -7.00
CA ALA A 55 -27.11 -1.45 -5.90
C ALA A 55 -25.80 -2.23 -6.13
N LEU A 56 -24.90 -2.22 -5.17
CA LEU A 56 -23.67 -3.02 -5.18
C LEU A 56 -24.04 -4.46 -4.78
N ASP A 57 -23.85 -5.39 -5.69
CA ASP A 57 -24.28 -6.79 -5.54
C ASP A 57 -23.16 -7.67 -5.00
N ALA A 58 -21.93 -7.53 -5.53
CA ALA A 58 -20.77 -8.31 -5.13
C ALA A 58 -19.46 -7.54 -5.30
N ILE A 59 -18.45 -7.93 -4.54
CA ILE A 59 -17.05 -7.50 -4.71
C ILE A 59 -16.31 -8.68 -5.34
N LEU A 60 -15.66 -8.44 -6.48
CA LEU A 60 -14.85 -9.45 -7.16
C LEU A 60 -13.52 -9.67 -6.43
N PRO A 61 -12.85 -10.81 -6.64
CA PRO A 61 -11.57 -11.10 -5.99
C PRO A 61 -10.55 -10.00 -6.23
N ARG A 62 -9.91 -9.56 -5.14
CA ARG A 62 -8.85 -8.55 -5.17
C ARG A 62 -7.53 -9.16 -5.59
N LYS A 63 -6.80 -8.47 -6.46
CA LYS A 63 -5.39 -8.76 -6.77
C LYS A 63 -4.50 -8.43 -5.55
N ASN A 64 -4.75 -7.27 -4.96
CA ASN A 64 -4.08 -6.78 -3.75
C ASN A 64 -4.97 -5.77 -3.02
N GLN A 65 -4.57 -5.44 -1.80
CA GLN A 65 -5.18 -4.35 -1.05
C GLN A 65 -4.17 -3.69 -0.11
N PHE A 66 -4.32 -2.39 0.07
CA PHE A 66 -3.54 -1.60 1.02
C PHE A 66 -4.46 -1.09 2.13
N ALA A 67 -3.97 -1.15 3.38
CA ALA A 67 -4.75 -0.68 4.53
C ALA A 67 -4.69 0.85 4.68
N ARG A 68 -3.57 1.44 4.25
CA ARG A 68 -3.35 2.90 4.34
C ARG A 68 -2.51 3.39 3.17
N PRO A 69 -3.14 4.11 2.24
CA PRO A 69 -4.57 4.36 2.13
C PRO A 69 -5.38 3.09 1.86
N ALA A 70 -6.66 3.08 2.26
CA ALA A 70 -7.54 1.94 2.02
C ALA A 70 -7.94 1.88 0.53
N VAL A 71 -7.19 1.11 -0.25
CA VAL A 71 -7.34 0.98 -1.70
C VAL A 71 -7.05 -0.46 -2.13
N ALA A 72 -7.69 -0.92 -3.20
CA ALA A 72 -7.53 -2.25 -3.75
C ALA A 72 -7.13 -2.21 -5.24
N ASN A 73 -6.61 -3.34 -5.73
CA ASN A 73 -6.32 -3.58 -7.15
C ASN A 73 -5.39 -2.55 -7.79
N ILE A 74 -4.35 -2.14 -7.06
CA ILE A 74 -3.29 -1.27 -7.58
C ILE A 74 -2.34 -2.13 -8.43
N ASP A 75 -2.09 -1.72 -9.67
CA ASP A 75 -1.16 -2.40 -10.56
C ASP A 75 0.28 -2.03 -10.26
N GLN A 76 0.53 -0.76 -9.93
CA GLN A 76 1.88 -0.25 -9.73
C GLN A 76 1.95 0.92 -8.75
N LEU A 77 3.07 0.99 -8.03
CA LEU A 77 3.46 2.14 -7.20
C LEU A 77 4.49 2.99 -7.96
N VAL A 78 4.16 4.25 -8.21
CA VAL A 78 5.10 5.24 -8.74
C VAL A 78 5.73 5.98 -7.58
N ILE A 79 7.00 5.68 -7.31
CA ILE A 79 7.76 6.20 -6.18
C ILE A 79 8.50 7.46 -6.64
N ILE A 80 7.99 8.62 -6.24
CA ILE A 80 8.59 9.90 -6.59
C ILE A 80 9.72 10.21 -5.61
N ALA A 81 10.91 10.34 -6.14
CA ALA A 81 12.14 10.70 -5.44
C ALA A 81 12.71 12.00 -5.99
N SER A 82 13.68 12.58 -5.30
CA SER A 82 14.46 13.73 -5.78
C SER A 82 15.88 13.68 -5.22
N GLN A 83 16.85 14.08 -6.04
CA GLN A 83 18.22 14.36 -5.61
C GLN A 83 18.47 15.87 -5.36
N SER A 84 17.48 16.71 -5.64
CA SER A 84 17.42 18.09 -5.17
C SER A 84 16.60 18.21 -3.89
N ILE A 85 16.57 19.39 -3.27
CA ILE A 85 15.86 19.62 -1.99
C ILE A 85 14.34 19.46 -2.16
N PRO A 86 13.67 18.63 -1.34
CA PRO A 86 14.25 17.72 -0.34
C PRO A 86 14.84 16.46 -0.98
N VAL A 87 16.07 16.10 -0.59
CA VAL A 87 16.74 14.89 -1.07
C VAL A 87 16.04 13.65 -0.48
N THR A 88 15.74 12.68 -1.32
CA THR A 88 15.11 11.43 -0.89
C THR A 88 16.16 10.44 -0.39
N ASP A 89 15.99 9.94 0.84
CA ASP A 89 16.78 8.82 1.35
C ASP A 89 16.46 7.54 0.56
N PRO A 90 17.43 6.89 -0.12
CA PRO A 90 17.21 5.64 -0.84
C PRO A 90 16.54 4.53 0.01
N PHE A 91 16.80 4.53 1.31
CA PHE A 91 16.14 3.60 2.23
C PHE A 91 14.60 3.67 2.19
N LEU A 92 14.04 4.87 2.01
CA LEU A 92 12.58 5.03 1.90
C LEU A 92 12.05 4.44 0.59
N ILE A 93 12.79 4.58 -0.50
CA ILE A 93 12.46 3.97 -1.79
C ILE A 93 12.50 2.44 -1.65
N ASP A 94 13.56 1.91 -1.05
CA ASP A 94 13.77 0.47 -0.84
C ASP A 94 12.66 -0.16 0.01
N ARG A 95 12.23 0.56 1.06
CA ARG A 95 11.12 0.14 1.91
C ARG A 95 9.80 0.08 1.14
N VAL A 96 9.50 1.10 0.32
CA VAL A 96 8.28 1.11 -0.51
C VAL A 96 8.31 -0.02 -1.53
N ILE A 97 9.46 -0.26 -2.15
CA ILE A 97 9.64 -1.36 -3.09
C ILE A 97 9.37 -2.70 -2.40
N ALA A 98 9.94 -2.95 -1.22
CA ALA A 98 9.72 -4.19 -0.48
C ALA A 98 8.23 -4.41 -0.12
N ILE A 99 7.50 -3.35 0.17
CA ILE A 99 6.04 -3.39 0.41
C ILE A 99 5.28 -3.69 -0.89
N ALA A 100 5.65 -3.06 -2.01
CA ALA A 100 5.04 -3.28 -3.32
C ALA A 100 5.20 -4.73 -3.76
N GLU A 101 6.42 -5.27 -3.70
CA GLU A 101 6.74 -6.67 -4.01
C GLU A 101 5.88 -7.63 -3.17
N GLY A 102 5.70 -7.30 -1.89
CA GLY A 102 4.84 -8.06 -0.98
C GLY A 102 3.38 -8.12 -1.38
N ASN A 103 2.90 -7.11 -2.07
CA ASN A 103 1.53 -7.00 -2.53
C ASN A 103 1.36 -7.39 -4.02
N GLY A 104 2.40 -7.91 -4.66
CA GLY A 104 2.36 -8.22 -6.09
C GLY A 104 2.12 -6.98 -6.97
N CYS A 105 2.65 -5.85 -6.54
CA CYS A 105 2.51 -4.55 -7.16
C CYS A 105 3.84 -4.16 -7.82
N GLU A 106 3.82 -3.75 -9.09
CA GLU A 106 5.03 -3.25 -9.75
C GLU A 106 5.51 -1.94 -9.13
N SER A 107 6.83 -1.70 -9.14
CA SER A 107 7.43 -0.46 -8.67
C SER A 107 8.09 0.29 -9.81
N ILE A 108 7.79 1.60 -9.91
CA ILE A 108 8.47 2.54 -10.80
C ILE A 108 9.14 3.60 -9.94
N VAL A 109 10.46 3.75 -10.06
CA VAL A 109 11.20 4.82 -9.39
C VAL A 109 11.29 6.02 -10.31
N CYS A 110 10.62 7.10 -9.96
CA CYS A 110 10.56 8.33 -10.73
C CYS A 110 11.35 9.43 -10.01
N VAL A 111 12.52 9.76 -10.53
CA VAL A 111 13.40 10.78 -9.94
C VAL A 111 13.06 12.14 -10.57
N ASN A 112 12.36 12.96 -9.80
CA ASN A 112 11.90 14.29 -10.23
C ASN A 112 12.95 15.38 -9.96
N LYS A 113 12.77 16.54 -10.58
CA LYS A 113 13.62 17.73 -10.51
C LYS A 113 14.99 17.51 -11.15
N CYS A 114 15.03 16.73 -12.26
CA CYS A 114 16.26 16.46 -12.98
C CYS A 114 16.86 17.75 -13.62
N ASP A 115 16.06 18.80 -13.76
CA ASP A 115 16.47 20.16 -14.12
C ASP A 115 17.36 20.83 -13.06
N LEU A 116 17.23 20.45 -11.79
CA LEU A 116 18.00 21.00 -10.67
C LEU A 116 19.19 20.12 -10.25
N ALA A 117 19.05 18.79 -10.36
CA ALA A 117 20.10 17.84 -10.03
C ALA A 117 19.91 16.56 -10.83
N SER A 118 21.00 16.06 -11.45
CA SER A 118 20.96 14.82 -12.21
C SER A 118 20.42 13.67 -11.34
N GLY A 119 19.40 12.97 -11.86
CA GLY A 119 18.81 11.79 -11.23
C GLY A 119 19.49 10.48 -11.64
N GLU A 120 20.49 10.51 -12.52
CA GLU A 120 20.98 9.32 -13.24
C GLU A 120 21.62 8.26 -12.32
N GLU A 121 22.29 8.66 -11.25
CA GLU A 121 22.87 7.74 -10.29
C GLU A 121 21.78 6.88 -9.65
N LEU A 122 20.70 7.51 -9.20
CA LEU A 122 19.58 6.83 -8.56
C LEU A 122 18.79 5.98 -9.57
N VAL A 123 18.57 6.50 -10.78
CA VAL A 123 17.94 5.75 -11.87
C VAL A 123 18.73 4.49 -12.20
N SER A 124 20.05 4.61 -12.37
CA SER A 124 20.93 3.48 -12.67
C SER A 124 20.95 2.45 -11.54
N LEU A 125 20.95 2.90 -10.28
CA LEU A 125 20.87 2.03 -9.10
C LEU A 125 19.66 1.10 -9.17
N TYR A 126 18.47 1.66 -9.42
CA TYR A 126 17.23 0.89 -9.43
C TYR A 126 17.04 0.07 -10.71
N ARG A 127 17.50 0.55 -11.87
CA ARG A 127 17.52 -0.24 -13.10
C ARG A 127 18.40 -1.50 -12.94
N ASN A 128 19.57 -1.35 -12.33
CA ASN A 128 20.48 -2.48 -12.05
C ASN A 128 19.88 -3.47 -11.04
N ALA A 129 19.00 -3.02 -10.15
CA ALA A 129 18.26 -3.87 -9.23
C ALA A 129 17.01 -4.52 -9.86
N GLY A 130 16.74 -4.28 -11.16
CA GLY A 130 15.64 -4.91 -11.91
C GLY A 130 14.32 -4.17 -11.84
N TYR A 131 14.32 -2.86 -11.50
CA TYR A 131 13.13 -2.03 -11.46
C TYR A 131 13.09 -1.03 -12.62
N GLN A 132 11.90 -0.62 -13.01
CA GLN A 132 11.75 0.51 -13.91
C GLN A 132 12.11 1.80 -13.16
N ALA A 133 12.99 2.59 -13.76
CA ALA A 133 13.40 3.86 -13.19
C ALA A 133 13.64 4.89 -14.29
N LEU A 134 13.24 6.14 -14.05
CA LEU A 134 13.41 7.25 -14.98
C LEU A 134 13.64 8.56 -14.24
N ALA A 135 14.38 9.49 -14.86
CA ALA A 135 14.50 10.86 -14.44
C ALA A 135 13.45 11.71 -15.15
N VAL A 136 12.82 12.63 -14.42
CA VAL A 136 11.83 13.54 -14.95
C VAL A 136 12.02 14.96 -14.39
N SER A 137 11.50 15.94 -15.09
CA SER A 137 11.27 17.28 -14.55
C SER A 137 9.82 17.68 -14.80
N ALA A 138 9.04 17.79 -13.74
CA ALA A 138 7.68 18.31 -13.85
C ALA A 138 7.64 19.79 -14.24
N GLU A 139 8.74 20.52 -14.06
CA GLU A 139 8.87 21.94 -14.43
C GLU A 139 9.10 22.13 -15.93
N THR A 140 10.01 21.33 -16.52
CA THR A 140 10.37 21.44 -17.92
C THR A 140 9.57 20.51 -18.84
N GLY A 141 8.90 19.49 -18.28
CA GLY A 141 8.21 18.43 -19.01
C GLY A 141 9.12 17.28 -19.42
N GLU A 142 10.41 17.33 -19.13
CA GLU A 142 11.36 16.27 -19.48
C GLU A 142 10.96 14.93 -18.83
N GLY A 143 10.92 13.85 -19.62
CA GLY A 143 10.60 12.50 -19.19
C GLY A 143 9.13 12.26 -18.80
N ILE A 144 8.25 13.27 -18.86
CA ILE A 144 6.83 13.11 -18.52
C ILE A 144 6.12 12.19 -19.52
N ASP A 145 6.43 12.27 -20.81
CA ASP A 145 5.86 11.37 -21.83
C ASP A 145 6.21 9.91 -21.55
N GLN A 146 7.46 9.63 -21.14
CA GLN A 146 7.88 8.26 -20.78
C GLN A 146 7.13 7.76 -19.53
N LEU A 147 6.93 8.61 -18.53
CA LEU A 147 6.13 8.26 -17.36
C LEU A 147 4.68 7.99 -17.77
N GLN A 148 4.13 8.80 -18.69
CA GLN A 148 2.77 8.63 -19.20
C GLN A 148 2.58 7.28 -19.90
N GLU A 149 3.55 6.84 -20.71
CA GLU A 149 3.54 5.52 -21.35
C GLU A 149 3.56 4.38 -20.32
N LEU A 150 4.35 4.52 -19.25
CA LEU A 150 4.45 3.50 -18.18
C LEU A 150 3.18 3.32 -17.38
N ILE A 151 2.38 4.38 -17.22
CA ILE A 151 1.13 4.36 -16.43
C ILE A 151 -0.11 4.15 -17.29
N ALA A 152 0.00 4.23 -18.61
CA ALA A 152 -1.14 4.07 -19.52
C ALA A 152 -1.83 2.70 -19.31
N GLY A 153 -3.16 2.73 -19.17
CA GLY A 153 -3.98 1.54 -19.02
C GLY A 153 -3.84 0.81 -17.67
N LYS A 154 -3.12 1.38 -16.69
CA LYS A 154 -2.89 0.79 -15.37
C LYS A 154 -3.47 1.63 -14.24
N VAL A 155 -3.78 0.97 -13.13
CA VAL A 155 -4.15 1.66 -11.88
C VAL A 155 -2.87 1.91 -11.09
N SER A 156 -2.46 3.16 -11.00
CA SER A 156 -1.20 3.60 -10.39
C SER A 156 -1.46 4.37 -9.10
N ALA A 157 -0.65 4.12 -8.07
CA ALA A 157 -0.64 4.96 -6.88
C ALA A 157 0.71 5.68 -6.78
N PHE A 158 0.66 7.00 -6.55
CA PHE A 158 1.86 7.83 -6.45
C PHE A 158 2.26 7.99 -5.00
N THR A 159 3.52 7.76 -4.68
CA THR A 159 4.08 7.89 -3.33
C THR A 159 5.41 8.64 -3.35
N GLY A 160 5.85 9.11 -2.21
CA GLY A 160 7.12 9.85 -2.03
C GLY A 160 6.98 10.93 -0.95
N ASN A 161 8.09 11.48 -0.51
CA ASN A 161 8.14 12.48 0.55
C ASN A 161 7.39 13.77 0.18
N SER A 162 7.08 14.58 1.19
CA SER A 162 6.58 15.93 0.94
C SER A 162 7.63 16.77 0.20
N GLY A 163 7.19 17.59 -0.75
CA GLY A 163 8.07 18.49 -1.51
C GLY A 163 8.88 17.86 -2.65
N VAL A 164 8.80 16.55 -2.91
CA VAL A 164 9.48 15.91 -4.05
C VAL A 164 8.79 16.21 -5.40
N GLY A 165 7.59 16.82 -5.39
CA GLY A 165 6.89 17.26 -6.60
C GLY A 165 5.81 16.30 -7.11
N LYS A 166 5.17 15.47 -6.24
CA LYS A 166 4.07 14.59 -6.65
C LYS A 166 2.94 15.32 -7.36
N SER A 167 2.41 16.39 -6.76
CA SER A 167 1.34 17.18 -7.36
C SER A 167 1.78 17.87 -8.66
N SER A 168 3.04 18.28 -8.74
CA SER A 168 3.60 18.88 -9.97
C SER A 168 3.66 17.86 -11.11
N ILE A 169 4.08 16.62 -10.82
CA ILE A 169 4.08 15.52 -11.80
C ILE A 169 2.65 15.20 -12.24
N LEU A 170 1.70 15.09 -11.31
CA LEU A 170 0.30 14.82 -11.65
C LEU A 170 -0.31 15.93 -12.50
N ASN A 171 0.00 17.19 -12.21
CA ASN A 171 -0.42 18.33 -13.05
C ASN A 171 0.28 18.34 -14.42
N ALA A 172 1.53 17.87 -14.52
CA ALA A 172 2.23 17.74 -15.80
C ALA A 172 1.65 16.60 -16.65
N LEU A 173 1.25 15.48 -16.02
CA LEU A 173 0.60 14.36 -16.69
C LEU A 173 -0.83 14.70 -17.16
N GLU A 174 -1.56 15.48 -16.38
CA GLU A 174 -2.95 15.85 -16.64
C GLU A 174 -3.23 17.30 -16.20
N PRO A 175 -2.99 18.29 -17.03
CA PRO A 175 -3.16 19.71 -16.69
C PRO A 175 -4.57 20.08 -16.24
N GLY A 176 -5.58 19.26 -16.58
CA GLY A 176 -6.98 19.48 -16.19
C GLY A 176 -7.31 19.16 -14.73
N ILE A 177 -6.46 18.41 -14.04
CA ILE A 177 -6.72 18.02 -12.63
C ILE A 177 -6.55 19.20 -11.68
N ALA A 178 -5.70 20.17 -12.01
CA ALA A 178 -5.44 21.41 -11.24
C ALA A 178 -5.22 21.15 -9.71
N LEU A 179 -4.41 20.14 -9.39
CA LEU A 179 -4.00 19.91 -8.01
C LEU A 179 -3.22 21.11 -7.49
N LYS A 180 -3.56 21.62 -6.32
CA LYS A 180 -2.84 22.73 -5.69
C LYS A 180 -1.40 22.32 -5.42
N THR A 181 -0.48 22.88 -6.22
CA THR A 181 0.96 22.80 -5.99
C THR A 181 1.32 23.91 -5.01
N GLY A 182 1.85 23.58 -3.89
CA GLY A 182 2.34 24.56 -2.93
C GLY A 182 2.02 24.21 -1.50
N GLU A 183 3.02 24.37 -0.69
CA GLU A 183 3.07 24.37 0.76
C GLU A 183 1.87 23.76 1.49
N VAL A 184 2.18 22.57 2.04
CA VAL A 184 1.61 22.07 3.30
C VAL A 184 0.25 22.69 3.67
N SER A 185 -0.73 21.87 3.63
CA SER A 185 -2.05 22.08 4.24
C SER A 185 -2.01 22.34 5.77
N ASP A 186 -1.06 23.17 6.23
CA ASP A 186 -0.98 23.61 7.63
C ASP A 186 -1.95 24.74 7.97
N LYS A 187 -2.69 25.29 7.01
CA LYS A 187 -3.60 26.41 7.21
C LYS A 187 -5.09 26.11 7.13
N LEU A 188 -5.50 24.84 6.98
CA LEU A 188 -6.92 24.49 7.22
C LEU A 188 -7.04 23.93 8.63
N GLY A 189 -7.49 24.85 9.48
CA GLY A 189 -7.62 24.82 10.91
C GLY A 189 -7.95 23.47 11.53
N ARG A 190 -7.34 23.25 12.69
CA ARG A 190 -7.69 22.28 13.72
C ARG A 190 -9.20 22.01 13.77
N GLY A 191 -9.66 21.05 12.97
CA GLY A 191 -11.01 20.52 12.98
C GLY A 191 -10.90 19.00 12.97
N ARG A 192 -11.38 18.37 14.03
CA ARG A 192 -11.51 16.93 14.27
C ARG A 192 -11.77 16.13 12.99
N HIS A 193 -10.96 15.07 12.76
CA HIS A 193 -11.26 13.92 11.91
C HIS A 193 -11.79 14.23 10.49
N THR A 194 -10.97 14.82 9.63
CA THR A 194 -11.21 14.70 8.19
C THR A 194 -10.72 13.32 7.75
N THR A 195 -11.65 12.41 7.55
CA THR A 195 -11.44 11.12 6.89
C THR A 195 -10.79 11.41 5.53
N ARG A 196 -9.56 10.98 5.34
CA ARG A 196 -8.86 11.12 4.05
C ARG A 196 -9.57 10.21 3.07
N HIS A 197 -10.33 10.78 2.15
CA HIS A 197 -11.03 10.02 1.11
C HIS A 197 -10.05 9.72 -0.02
N VAL A 198 -9.93 8.45 -0.38
CA VAL A 198 -9.27 8.01 -1.60
C VAL A 198 -10.24 8.18 -2.75
N GLU A 199 -9.76 8.66 -3.87
CA GLU A 199 -10.50 8.77 -5.12
C GLU A 199 -9.61 8.32 -6.28
N LEU A 200 -10.18 7.59 -7.25
CA LEU A 200 -9.51 7.30 -8.50
C LEU A 200 -9.78 8.41 -9.51
N VAL A 201 -8.75 8.81 -10.22
CA VAL A 201 -8.82 9.82 -11.28
C VAL A 201 -8.34 9.20 -12.59
N ARG A 202 -9.15 9.32 -13.62
CA ARG A 202 -8.80 8.86 -14.98
C ARG A 202 -7.93 9.91 -15.65
N LEU A 203 -6.82 9.49 -16.24
CA LEU A 203 -5.95 10.33 -17.03
C LEU A 203 -6.28 10.22 -18.53
N SER A 204 -5.93 11.24 -19.30
CA SER A 204 -6.11 11.28 -20.75
C SER A 204 -5.36 10.17 -21.48
N CYS A 205 -4.24 9.67 -20.93
CA CYS A 205 -3.50 8.52 -21.45
C CYS A 205 -4.20 7.16 -21.22
N GLY A 206 -5.39 7.15 -20.62
CA GLY A 206 -6.12 5.93 -20.26
C GLY A 206 -5.65 5.27 -18.96
N GLY A 207 -4.63 5.81 -18.31
CA GLY A 207 -4.23 5.39 -16.96
C GLY A 207 -5.21 5.87 -15.89
N VAL A 208 -5.18 5.24 -14.72
CA VAL A 208 -5.97 5.63 -13.55
C VAL A 208 -5.03 5.88 -12.38
N VAL A 209 -5.18 6.99 -11.70
CA VAL A 209 -4.37 7.35 -10.54
C VAL A 209 -5.22 7.34 -9.28
N ALA A 210 -4.74 6.64 -8.25
CA ALA A 210 -5.31 6.76 -6.92
C ALA A 210 -4.85 8.08 -6.30
N ASP A 211 -5.74 9.10 -6.33
CA ASP A 211 -5.51 10.36 -5.63
C ASP A 211 -6.05 10.28 -4.22
N THR A 212 -5.19 10.62 -3.28
CA THR A 212 -5.61 10.86 -1.90
C THR A 212 -5.24 12.27 -1.54
N PRO A 213 -6.18 13.15 -1.20
CA PRO A 213 -5.86 14.46 -0.66
C PRO A 213 -4.92 14.29 0.55
N GLY A 214 -3.67 14.75 0.43
CA GLY A 214 -2.63 14.54 1.42
C GLY A 214 -1.80 13.26 1.22
N PHE A 215 -1.64 12.77 -0.02
CA PHE A 215 -0.69 11.72 -0.42
C PHE A 215 0.78 12.12 -0.21
N SER A 216 1.03 13.01 0.71
CA SER A 216 2.37 13.46 1.09
C SER A 216 3.20 12.38 1.77
N SER A 217 2.56 11.28 2.12
CA SER A 217 3.23 10.04 2.49
C SER A 217 2.21 8.90 2.36
N PHE A 218 2.45 7.88 1.55
CA PHE A 218 2.19 6.57 2.12
C PHE A 218 2.84 6.70 3.50
N ASP A 219 2.06 6.60 4.55
CA ASP A 219 2.61 6.52 5.90
C ASP A 219 3.45 5.23 5.93
N VAL A 220 4.60 5.28 5.24
CA VAL A 220 5.51 4.14 5.02
C VAL A 220 5.88 3.52 6.36
N ASP A 221 5.92 4.37 7.39
CA ASP A 221 6.12 3.93 8.76
C ASP A 221 4.92 3.16 9.34
N LYS A 222 3.73 3.33 8.77
CA LYS A 222 2.49 2.64 9.19
C LYS A 222 2.08 1.49 8.27
N MET A 223 2.81 1.29 7.16
CA MET A 223 2.62 0.12 6.31
C MET A 223 3.35 -1.06 6.94
N GLU A 224 2.66 -2.18 7.05
CA GLU A 224 3.24 -3.39 7.60
C GLU A 224 4.34 -3.90 6.66
N LEU A 225 5.54 -4.03 7.21
CA LEU A 225 6.63 -4.72 6.56
C LEU A 225 6.33 -6.24 6.64
N CYS A 226 6.81 -7.00 5.66
CA CYS A 226 6.74 -8.46 5.70
C CYS A 226 7.57 -9.04 6.86
N ARG A 227 7.35 -10.30 7.17
CA ARG A 227 8.20 -11.03 8.11
C ARG A 227 9.63 -11.10 7.62
N LYS A 228 10.58 -11.23 8.55
CA LYS A 228 12.01 -11.30 8.24
C LYS A 228 12.36 -12.45 7.27
N GLU A 229 11.65 -13.58 7.35
CA GLU A 229 11.85 -14.75 6.49
C GLU A 229 11.46 -14.49 5.03
N GLU A 230 10.51 -13.58 4.82
CA GLU A 230 10.00 -13.23 3.49
C GLU A 230 10.79 -12.08 2.84
N LEU A 231 11.55 -11.32 3.63
CA LEU A 231 12.15 -10.06 3.20
C LEU A 231 13.14 -10.23 2.06
N ALA A 232 13.95 -11.31 2.05
CA ALA A 232 14.90 -11.58 0.97
C ALA A 232 14.21 -11.72 -0.38
N GLY A 233 13.02 -12.32 -0.42
CA GLY A 233 12.20 -12.45 -1.63
C GLY A 233 11.61 -11.12 -2.14
N ARG A 234 11.73 -10.02 -1.37
CA ARG A 234 11.28 -8.66 -1.78
C ARG A 234 12.41 -7.84 -2.43
N PHE A 235 13.60 -8.42 -2.60
CA PHE A 235 14.74 -7.80 -3.27
C PHE A 235 15.05 -8.63 -4.53
N ARG A 236 14.60 -8.15 -5.70
CA ARG A 236 14.69 -8.89 -6.98
C ARG A 236 16.13 -9.30 -7.29
N GLU A 237 17.09 -8.44 -7.00
CA GLU A 237 18.51 -8.66 -7.21
C GLU A 237 19.11 -9.76 -6.32
N PHE A 238 18.41 -10.20 -5.26
CA PHE A 238 18.86 -11.32 -4.42
C PHE A 238 18.49 -12.68 -5.00
N ALA A 239 17.41 -12.74 -5.80
CA ALA A 239 16.83 -13.98 -6.30
C ALA A 239 17.86 -14.96 -6.94
N PRO A 240 18.84 -14.49 -7.75
CA PRO A 240 19.82 -15.39 -8.35
C PRO A 240 20.78 -16.05 -7.34
N TYR A 241 20.90 -15.52 -6.13
CA TYR A 241 21.92 -15.91 -5.14
C TYR A 241 21.37 -16.62 -3.91
N VAL A 242 20.09 -16.46 -3.59
CA VAL A 242 19.49 -16.97 -2.35
C VAL A 242 19.64 -18.50 -2.26
N SER A 243 19.44 -19.22 -3.37
CA SER A 243 19.56 -20.69 -3.41
C SER A 243 20.99 -21.19 -3.34
N GLU A 244 21.99 -20.32 -3.53
CA GLU A 244 23.42 -20.67 -3.51
C GLU A 244 24.06 -20.49 -2.13
N CYS A 245 23.28 -20.03 -1.12
CA CYS A 245 23.78 -19.87 0.24
C CYS A 245 24.06 -21.22 0.89
N GLN A 246 25.09 -21.27 1.73
CA GLN A 246 25.45 -22.48 2.48
C GLN A 246 24.32 -22.95 3.41
N PHE A 247 23.51 -22.04 3.95
CA PHE A 247 22.41 -22.33 4.89
C PHE A 247 21.07 -22.00 4.23
N GLN A 248 20.08 -22.87 4.42
CA GLN A 248 18.73 -22.68 3.89
C GLN A 248 17.98 -21.51 4.56
N ASP A 249 18.28 -21.26 5.83
CA ASP A 249 17.72 -20.19 6.65
C ASP A 249 18.62 -18.96 6.72
N CYS A 250 19.48 -18.75 5.70
CA CYS A 250 20.42 -17.65 5.65
C CYS A 250 19.68 -16.29 5.70
N ALA A 251 20.01 -15.46 6.67
CA ALA A 251 19.43 -14.12 6.81
C ALA A 251 20.11 -13.08 5.90
N HIS A 252 21.17 -13.42 5.17
CA HIS A 252 21.93 -12.57 4.27
C HIS A 252 22.50 -11.29 4.92
N VAL A 253 22.71 -11.29 6.23
CA VAL A 253 23.18 -10.14 7.00
C VAL A 253 24.70 -10.22 7.28
N LYS A 254 25.17 -11.37 7.79
CA LYS A 254 26.59 -11.58 8.19
C LYS A 254 27.06 -13.02 8.12
N GLU A 255 26.25 -13.92 7.58
CA GLU A 255 26.50 -15.37 7.58
C GLU A 255 27.72 -15.70 6.70
N LYS A 256 28.60 -16.58 7.20
CA LYS A 256 29.68 -17.16 6.40
C LYS A 256 29.07 -18.06 5.32
N GLY A 257 29.64 -17.99 4.10
CA GLY A 257 29.12 -18.78 2.97
C GLY A 257 27.81 -18.23 2.38
N CYS A 258 27.43 -16.98 2.68
CA CYS A 258 26.29 -16.32 2.07
C CYS A 258 26.63 -15.83 0.66
N ALA A 259 25.91 -16.34 -0.36
CA ALA A 259 26.11 -15.97 -1.76
C ALA A 259 25.67 -14.53 -2.06
N VAL A 260 24.63 -14.04 -1.36
CA VAL A 260 24.19 -12.63 -1.46
C VAL A 260 25.33 -11.69 -1.00
N LEU A 261 25.98 -11.96 0.14
CA LEU A 261 27.12 -11.16 0.61
C LEU A 261 28.31 -11.24 -0.34
N ALA A 262 28.55 -12.40 -0.97
CA ALA A 262 29.57 -12.53 -1.99
C ALA A 262 29.24 -11.69 -3.24
N ALA A 263 27.99 -11.64 -3.66
CA ALA A 263 27.50 -10.80 -4.76
C ALA A 263 27.65 -9.30 -4.45
N VAL A 264 27.35 -8.88 -3.22
CA VAL A 264 27.60 -7.50 -2.76
C VAL A 264 29.09 -7.16 -2.83
N LYS A 265 29.96 -8.03 -2.33
CA LYS A 265 31.43 -7.86 -2.42
C LYS A 265 31.93 -7.74 -3.86
N ALA A 266 31.33 -8.51 -4.76
CA ALA A 266 31.66 -8.51 -6.19
C ALA A 266 31.03 -7.32 -6.96
N GLY A 267 30.28 -6.43 -6.30
CA GLY A 267 29.60 -5.30 -6.93
C GLY A 267 28.41 -5.67 -7.81
N LYS A 268 27.95 -6.92 -7.76
CA LYS A 268 26.76 -7.39 -8.50
C LYS A 268 25.44 -6.96 -7.85
N ILE A 269 25.47 -6.75 -6.55
CA ILE A 269 24.39 -6.13 -5.76
C ILE A 269 24.96 -4.85 -5.18
N ALA A 270 24.24 -3.76 -5.33
CA ALA A 270 24.66 -2.47 -4.80
C ALA A 270 24.72 -2.49 -3.25
N LYS A 271 25.81 -1.96 -2.70
CA LYS A 271 26.02 -1.96 -1.25
C LYS A 271 24.92 -1.22 -0.50
N SER A 272 24.46 -0.07 -1.02
CA SER A 272 23.36 0.72 -0.45
C SER A 272 22.05 -0.09 -0.37
N ARG A 273 21.73 -0.88 -1.38
CA ARG A 273 20.56 -1.77 -1.39
C ARG A 273 20.66 -2.84 -0.30
N HIS A 274 21.84 -3.46 -0.17
CA HIS A 274 22.06 -4.42 0.91
C HIS A 274 22.02 -3.78 2.30
N GLU A 275 22.55 -2.57 2.46
CA GLU A 275 22.45 -1.81 3.72
C GLU A 275 20.99 -1.53 4.07
N SER A 276 20.16 -1.14 3.09
CA SER A 276 18.72 -0.99 3.27
C SER A 276 18.04 -2.31 3.66
N TYR A 277 18.42 -3.41 3.01
CA TYR A 277 17.93 -4.74 3.37
C TYR A 277 18.21 -5.08 4.84
N VAL A 278 19.45 -4.91 5.30
CA VAL A 278 19.84 -5.17 6.69
C VAL A 278 19.01 -4.33 7.67
N ARG A 279 18.84 -3.04 7.35
CA ARG A 279 18.02 -2.13 8.17
C ARG A 279 16.55 -2.55 8.23
N LEU A 280 15.97 -2.99 7.10
CA LEU A 280 14.60 -3.52 7.05
C LEU A 280 14.49 -4.87 7.77
N TYR A 281 15.49 -5.73 7.66
CA TYR A 281 15.53 -7.01 8.37
C TYR A 281 15.50 -6.83 9.89
N GLU A 282 16.27 -5.87 10.42
CA GLU A 282 16.22 -5.55 11.85
C GLU A 282 14.86 -4.98 12.29
N GLN A 283 14.17 -4.24 11.42
CA GLN A 283 12.79 -3.81 11.69
C GLN A 283 11.81 -5.00 11.65
N ALA A 284 11.94 -5.89 10.65
CA ALA A 284 11.09 -7.06 10.50
C ALA A 284 11.19 -8.04 11.67
N LYS A 285 12.34 -8.10 12.35
CA LYS A 285 12.52 -8.88 13.60
C LYS A 285 11.61 -8.43 14.73
N GLN A 286 11.15 -7.18 14.73
CA GLN A 286 10.26 -6.65 15.76
C GLN A 286 8.80 -7.07 15.54
N ILE A 287 8.47 -7.63 14.37
CA ILE A 287 7.13 -8.13 14.05
C ILE A 287 6.94 -9.45 14.81
N PRO A 288 5.93 -9.55 15.70
CA PRO A 288 5.68 -10.79 16.45
C PRO A 288 5.33 -11.96 15.51
N ASP A 289 5.83 -13.15 15.83
CA ASP A 289 5.39 -14.36 15.16
C ASP A 289 3.89 -14.61 15.43
N VAL A 290 3.14 -15.05 14.40
CA VAL A 290 1.70 -15.34 14.53
C VAL A 290 1.38 -16.31 15.67
N GLY A 291 2.29 -17.25 15.96
CA GLY A 291 2.18 -18.13 17.14
C GLY A 291 2.20 -17.37 18.46
N THR A 292 2.95 -16.27 18.54
CA THR A 292 3.05 -15.43 19.74
C THR A 292 1.81 -14.55 19.92
N GLU A 293 1.25 -14.02 18.83
CA GLU A 293 -0.01 -13.24 18.87
C GLU A 293 -1.21 -14.10 19.27
N ILE A 294 -1.34 -15.31 18.69
CA ILE A 294 -2.41 -16.25 19.07
C ILE A 294 -2.27 -16.64 20.55
N ASN A 295 -1.06 -16.92 21.03
CA ASN A 295 -0.81 -17.24 22.44
C ASN A 295 -1.07 -16.03 23.34
N HIS A 296 -0.74 -14.82 22.94
CA HIS A 296 -1.01 -13.61 23.71
C HIS A 296 -2.52 -13.30 23.79
N LEU A 297 -3.24 -13.38 22.67
CA LEU A 297 -4.70 -13.24 22.62
C LEU A 297 -5.41 -14.33 23.41
N PHE A 298 -4.90 -15.57 23.37
CA PHE A 298 -5.43 -16.69 24.17
C PHE A 298 -5.15 -16.49 25.66
N ALA A 299 -3.95 -16.01 26.00
CA ALA A 299 -3.58 -15.69 27.38
C ALA A 299 -4.38 -14.50 27.93
N GLU A 300 -4.64 -13.45 27.16
CA GLU A 300 -5.51 -12.34 27.55
C GLU A 300 -6.96 -12.79 27.73
N ARG A 301 -7.50 -13.60 26.81
CA ARG A 301 -8.84 -14.19 26.96
C ARG A 301 -8.94 -15.08 28.17
N LEU A 302 -7.92 -15.90 28.49
CA LEU A 302 -7.86 -16.71 29.72
C LEU A 302 -7.76 -15.84 30.96
N ARG A 303 -6.99 -14.75 30.96
CA ARG A 303 -6.92 -13.79 32.07
C ARG A 303 -8.27 -13.10 32.30
N ALA A 304 -8.91 -12.63 31.23
CA ALA A 304 -10.24 -12.03 31.30
C ALA A 304 -11.30 -13.03 31.81
N PHE A 305 -11.25 -14.27 31.35
CA PHE A 305 -12.14 -15.34 31.83
C PHE A 305 -11.90 -15.68 33.30
N ARG A 306 -10.64 -15.79 33.74
CA ARG A 306 -10.30 -16.00 35.18
C ARG A 306 -10.76 -14.83 36.05
N PHE A 307 -10.65 -13.59 35.55
CA PHE A 307 -11.15 -12.41 36.28
C PHE A 307 -12.68 -12.39 36.37
N PHE A 308 -13.38 -12.87 35.34
CA PHE A 308 -14.83 -12.98 35.32
C PHE A 308 -15.35 -14.08 36.21
N VAL A 309 -14.64 -15.24 36.30
CA VAL A 309 -14.97 -16.35 37.19
C VAL A 309 -14.65 -16.02 38.67
N SER A 310 -13.55 -15.28 38.91
CA SER A 310 -13.20 -14.82 40.28
C SER A 310 -14.20 -13.82 40.85
N LYS A 311 -14.86 -13.00 40.04
CA LYS A 311 -15.91 -12.06 40.45
C LYS A 311 -17.27 -12.73 40.71
N ARG A 312 -17.51 -13.95 40.17
CA ARG A 312 -18.76 -14.70 40.38
C ARG A 312 -18.70 -15.70 41.53
N GLY A 313 -17.56 -15.81 42.21
CA GLY A 313 -17.31 -16.77 43.28
C GLY A 313 -17.80 -16.36 44.66
N SER A 314 -18.74 -15.41 44.81
CA SER A 314 -19.28 -14.99 46.11
C SER A 314 -20.81 -14.96 46.22
N GLU A 315 -21.51 -15.78 45.45
CA GLU A 315 -22.94 -16.02 45.72
C GLU A 315 -23.18 -17.52 45.89
N PRO A 316 -23.81 -17.97 47.05
CA PRO A 316 -24.08 -19.36 47.26
C PRO A 316 -25.27 -19.82 46.43
N TYR A 317 -25.05 -20.91 45.71
CA TYR A 317 -26.10 -21.65 45.01
C TYR A 317 -27.14 -22.15 46.03
N THR A 318 -28.32 -21.56 46.08
CA THR A 318 -29.49 -22.10 46.76
C THR A 318 -30.65 -22.22 45.75
N LYS A 319 -31.07 -23.49 45.61
CA LYS A 319 -32.35 -23.96 45.10
C LYS A 319 -32.70 -23.77 43.64
N VAL A 320 -32.49 -24.80 42.85
CA VAL A 320 -33.44 -25.19 41.79
C VAL A 320 -34.19 -26.41 42.30
N GLN A 321 -35.40 -26.20 42.75
CA GLN A 321 -36.41 -27.27 42.92
C GLN A 321 -37.26 -27.37 41.68
N SER A 322 -37.24 -28.58 41.13
CA SER A 322 -38.32 -29.29 40.42
C SER A 322 -39.51 -28.47 39.89
N VAL A 323 -39.70 -28.49 38.57
CA VAL A 323 -41.04 -28.64 38.01
C VAL A 323 -41.02 -29.84 37.05
N ARG A 324 -41.71 -30.89 37.55
CA ARG A 324 -42.10 -32.07 36.77
C ARG A 324 -43.32 -31.67 35.94
N ARG A 325 -43.38 -32.23 34.72
CA ARG A 325 -44.48 -32.80 33.91
C ARG A 325 -45.89 -32.27 34.22
N GLU A 326 -46.59 -31.83 33.20
CA GLU A 326 -47.83 -32.46 32.70
C GLU A 326 -48.44 -31.61 31.57
N ALA A 327 -48.90 -32.37 30.57
CA ALA A 327 -49.78 -32.22 29.45
C ALA A 327 -49.15 -31.78 28.10
#